data_9528105c6e7cd1566d8042de8e45c7bd
#
_entry.id   9528105c6e7cd1566d8042de8e45c7bd
#
_cell.length_a   1.000
_cell.length_b   1.000
_cell.length_c   1.000
_cell.angle_alpha   90.00
_cell.angle_beta   90.00
_cell.angle_gamma   90.00
#
_symmetry.space_group_name_H-M   'P 1'
#
loop_
_entity.id
_entity.type
_entity.pdbx_description
1 polymer ?
#
loop_
_entity_poly.entity_id
_entity_poly.type
_entity_poly.pdbx_seq_one_letter_code
_entity_poly.pdbx_strand_id
1 'polypeptide(L)'
;GRRGLRVWSEMFSDSVLRLERAGALERSEPITASFLFGSEELLTWVDGNDRVRMARTEVTNDPGRIARNPAMTSVNTALQVDLFGQANASRIDARIHSGFGGQTDFIVGAMHSPGGQAVIALRSWHPKADCSTVVAMVDEPVTSFQMSAVVTEQGVAEVFGLTQQEQARQLVEHAAHPRVREELREEAQALGLRW
;
A
#
# COMPACT_ATOMS: atom_id res chain seq x y z
N GLY A 1 4.18 12.95 17.34
CA GLY A 1 3.55 11.98 16.46
C GLY A 1 2.04 12.23 16.37
N ARG A 2 1.38 11.67 15.38
CA ARG A 2 -0.09 11.74 15.23
C ARG A 2 -0.77 10.94 16.33
N ARG A 3 -1.96 11.37 16.76
CA ARG A 3 -2.81 10.70 17.75
C ARG A 3 -4.24 10.59 17.22
N GLY A 4 -5.08 9.79 17.88
CA GLY A 4 -6.46 9.56 17.46
C GLY A 4 -6.58 8.72 16.19
N LEU A 5 -5.59 7.85 15.93
CA LEU A 5 -5.61 6.95 14.79
C LEU A 5 -6.60 5.81 15.04
N ARG A 6 -7.37 5.47 14.01
CA ARG A 6 -8.26 4.31 13.98
C ARG A 6 -7.66 3.23 13.10
N VAL A 7 -7.96 1.97 13.40
CA VAL A 7 -7.47 0.83 12.62
C VAL A 7 -8.64 0.02 12.07
N TRP A 8 -8.67 -0.07 10.75
CA TRP A 8 -9.55 -0.95 10.00
C TRP A 8 -8.71 -1.64 8.93
N SER A 9 -8.54 -2.94 9.01
CA SER A 9 -7.59 -3.67 8.15
C SER A 9 -8.10 -5.09 7.85
N GLU A 10 -7.63 -5.68 6.78
CA GLU A 10 -7.74 -7.12 6.58
C GLU A 10 -6.82 -7.83 7.57
N MET A 11 -5.53 -7.51 7.52
CA MET A 11 -4.51 -8.04 8.44
C MET A 11 -3.94 -6.91 9.30
N PHE A 12 -3.71 -7.15 10.58
CA PHE A 12 -2.80 -6.30 11.31
C PHE A 12 -1.65 -7.06 11.97
N SER A 13 -0.57 -6.35 12.23
CA SER A 13 0.70 -6.90 12.72
C SER A 13 1.20 -6.13 13.95
N ASP A 14 2.40 -6.44 14.40
CA ASP A 14 3.08 -5.77 15.51
C ASP A 14 3.12 -4.23 15.41
N SER A 15 2.95 -3.68 14.22
CA SER A 15 2.85 -2.22 14.03
C SER A 15 1.65 -1.61 14.78
N VAL A 16 0.53 -2.31 14.86
CA VAL A 16 -0.65 -1.87 15.61
C VAL A 16 -0.37 -1.88 17.11
N LEU A 17 0.30 -2.91 17.62
CA LEU A 17 0.73 -2.97 19.02
C LEU A 17 1.70 -1.83 19.37
N ARG A 18 2.61 -1.48 18.46
CA ARG A 18 3.51 -0.32 18.63
C ARG A 18 2.75 1.00 18.68
N LEU A 19 1.73 1.18 17.83
CA LEU A 19 0.87 2.37 17.84
C LEU A 19 0.07 2.47 19.14
N GLU A 20 -0.44 1.35 19.65
CA GLU A 20 -1.14 1.31 20.94
C GLU A 20 -0.22 1.74 22.09
N ARG A 21 0.99 1.18 22.18
CA ARG A 21 2.00 1.52 23.18
C ARG A 21 2.45 2.98 23.12
N ALA A 22 2.48 3.53 21.92
CA ALA A 22 2.78 4.95 21.73
C ALA A 22 1.62 5.88 22.10
N GLY A 23 0.45 5.34 22.49
CA GLY A 23 -0.76 6.09 22.77
C GLY A 23 -1.29 6.84 21.53
N ALA A 24 -1.05 6.28 20.34
CA ALA A 24 -1.43 6.90 19.06
C ALA A 24 -2.86 6.55 18.66
N LEU A 25 -3.39 5.41 19.15
CA LEU A 25 -4.70 4.91 18.73
C LEU A 25 -5.85 5.61 19.49
N GLU A 26 -6.96 5.81 18.77
CA GLU A 26 -8.23 6.26 19.34
C GLU A 26 -8.80 5.16 20.26
N ARG A 27 -9.21 5.54 21.49
CA ARG A 27 -9.66 4.57 22.50
C ARG A 27 -11.16 4.25 22.42
N SER A 28 -11.94 5.15 21.86
CA SER A 28 -13.40 4.99 21.74
C SER A 28 -13.83 4.09 20.60
N GLU A 29 -12.90 3.75 19.69
CA GLU A 29 -13.17 2.95 18.52
C GLU A 29 -12.46 1.59 18.58
N PRO A 30 -13.09 0.51 18.11
CA PRO A 30 -12.46 -0.79 18.05
C PRO A 30 -11.35 -0.82 17.00
N ILE A 31 -10.35 -1.66 17.25
CA ILE A 31 -9.34 -2.05 16.27
C ILE A 31 -9.91 -3.24 15.50
N THR A 32 -10.25 -3.05 14.23
CA THR A 32 -10.95 -4.07 13.42
C THR A 32 -10.02 -4.72 12.41
N ALA A 33 -9.98 -6.06 12.41
CA ALA A 33 -9.26 -6.84 11.41
C ALA A 33 -9.93 -8.20 11.13
N SER A 34 -9.52 -8.90 10.06
CA SER A 34 -9.98 -10.27 9.79
C SER A 34 -8.96 -11.33 10.20
N PHE A 35 -7.67 -11.00 10.19
CA PHE A 35 -6.64 -11.90 10.72
C PHE A 35 -5.41 -11.13 11.23
N LEU A 36 -4.53 -11.86 11.90
CA LEU A 36 -3.33 -11.35 12.55
C LEU A 36 -2.10 -12.05 11.98
N PHE A 37 -1.03 -11.29 11.84
CA PHE A 37 0.29 -11.84 11.52
C PHE A 37 1.35 -11.07 12.28
N GLY A 38 2.03 -11.72 13.23
CA GLY A 38 3.04 -11.06 14.05
C GLY A 38 3.62 -11.95 15.13
N SER A 39 4.21 -11.31 16.14
CA SER A 39 4.88 -11.97 17.25
C SER A 39 3.89 -12.61 18.23
N GLU A 40 4.40 -13.50 19.07
CA GLU A 40 3.67 -14.07 20.22
C GLU A 40 3.15 -12.96 21.15
N GLU A 41 3.90 -11.89 21.29
CA GLU A 41 3.50 -10.72 22.07
C GLU A 41 2.23 -10.05 21.52
N LEU A 42 2.12 -9.90 20.19
CA LEU A 42 0.90 -9.41 19.55
C LEU A 42 -0.28 -10.32 19.83
N LEU A 43 -0.10 -11.64 19.67
CA LEU A 43 -1.17 -12.62 19.90
C LEU A 43 -1.64 -12.62 21.36
N THR A 44 -0.71 -12.55 22.30
CA THR A 44 -1.02 -12.43 23.73
C THR A 44 -1.75 -11.12 24.06
N TRP A 45 -1.38 -10.01 23.42
CA TRP A 45 -2.05 -8.74 23.61
C TRP A 45 -3.47 -8.73 23.05
N VAL A 46 -3.71 -9.46 21.97
CA VAL A 46 -5.05 -9.57 21.34
C VAL A 46 -5.98 -10.47 22.14
N ASP A 47 -5.44 -11.50 22.79
CA ASP A 47 -6.23 -12.47 23.54
C ASP A 47 -6.98 -11.80 24.70
N GLY A 48 -8.31 -11.92 24.69
CA GLY A 48 -9.19 -11.29 25.68
C GLY A 48 -9.24 -9.76 25.64
N ASN A 49 -8.71 -9.12 24.59
CA ASN A 49 -8.70 -7.66 24.47
C ASN A 49 -10.01 -7.16 23.84
N ASP A 50 -10.89 -6.58 24.64
CA ASP A 50 -12.19 -6.05 24.22
C ASP A 50 -12.11 -4.94 23.15
N ARG A 51 -10.94 -4.33 22.97
CA ARG A 51 -10.71 -3.32 21.93
C ARG A 51 -10.46 -3.92 20.55
N VAL A 52 -10.12 -5.20 20.48
CA VAL A 52 -9.84 -5.88 19.21
C VAL A 52 -11.10 -6.60 18.73
N ARG A 53 -11.54 -6.24 17.55
CA ARG A 53 -12.68 -6.86 16.88
C ARG A 53 -12.22 -7.68 15.69
N MET A 54 -12.29 -8.99 15.82
CA MET A 54 -12.08 -9.89 14.69
C MET A 54 -13.39 -10.03 13.90
N ALA A 55 -13.31 -9.79 12.60
CA ALA A 55 -14.46 -9.87 11.68
C ALA A 55 -14.10 -10.73 10.47
N ARG A 56 -15.11 -11.27 9.80
CA ARG A 56 -14.89 -12.04 8.57
C ARG A 56 -14.40 -11.11 7.44
N THR A 57 -13.64 -11.65 6.51
CA THR A 57 -13.00 -10.89 5.42
C THR A 57 -14.01 -10.12 4.57
N GLU A 58 -15.21 -10.70 4.30
CA GLU A 58 -16.26 -9.97 3.57
C GLU A 58 -16.79 -8.73 4.31
N VAL A 59 -16.48 -8.59 5.59
CA VAL A 59 -16.82 -7.39 6.38
C VAL A 59 -15.70 -6.38 6.33
N THR A 60 -14.45 -6.83 6.53
CA THR A 60 -13.29 -5.93 6.56
C THR A 60 -12.94 -5.40 5.19
N ASN A 61 -13.14 -6.23 4.14
CA ASN A 61 -12.79 -5.91 2.76
C ASN A 61 -13.96 -5.34 1.95
N ASP A 62 -15.11 -5.07 2.58
CA ASP A 62 -16.20 -4.36 1.90
C ASP A 62 -15.81 -2.91 1.60
N PRO A 63 -15.66 -2.49 0.32
CA PRO A 63 -15.23 -1.14 -0.03
C PRO A 63 -16.18 -0.06 0.51
N GLY A 64 -17.48 -0.36 0.59
CA GLY A 64 -18.47 0.55 1.15
C GLY A 64 -18.30 0.76 2.66
N ARG A 65 -17.86 -0.26 3.40
CA ARG A 65 -17.52 -0.12 4.83
C ARG A 65 -16.21 0.59 5.04
N ILE A 66 -15.21 0.29 4.23
CA ILE A 66 -13.92 0.97 4.24
C ILE A 66 -14.11 2.47 3.99
N ALA A 67 -14.91 2.83 2.99
CA ALA A 67 -15.21 4.22 2.62
C ALA A 67 -15.91 5.04 3.73
N ARG A 68 -16.60 4.40 4.67
CA ARG A 68 -17.25 5.07 5.81
C ARG A 68 -16.27 5.53 6.89
N ASN A 69 -15.02 5.06 6.85
CA ASN A 69 -13.98 5.54 7.74
C ASN A 69 -13.42 6.87 7.18
N PRO A 70 -13.66 8.03 7.81
CA PRO A 70 -13.19 9.31 7.28
C PRO A 70 -11.67 9.37 7.28
N ALA A 71 -11.08 10.01 6.27
CA ALA A 71 -9.64 10.10 6.05
C ALA A 71 -8.95 8.72 6.03
N MET A 72 -9.64 7.71 5.49
CA MET A 72 -9.10 6.36 5.38
C MET A 72 -7.80 6.38 4.57
N THR A 73 -6.72 5.92 5.17
CA THR A 73 -5.45 5.73 4.50
C THR A 73 -5.20 4.23 4.37
N SER A 74 -5.42 3.67 3.18
CA SER A 74 -5.01 2.30 2.92
C SER A 74 -3.52 2.23 2.63
N VAL A 75 -2.83 1.28 3.23
CA VAL A 75 -1.41 1.02 2.97
C VAL A 75 -1.26 -0.43 2.56
N ASN A 76 -0.99 -0.64 1.29
CA ASN A 76 -0.77 -1.95 0.70
C ASN A 76 0.68 -2.06 0.22
N THR A 77 1.15 -3.27 -0.01
CA THR A 77 2.47 -3.50 -0.61
C THR A 77 2.32 -4.11 -2.00
N ALA A 78 3.38 -4.05 -2.80
CA ALA A 78 3.47 -4.66 -4.10
C ALA A 78 4.86 -5.26 -4.32
N LEU A 79 5.00 -6.14 -5.30
CA LEU A 79 6.27 -6.65 -5.80
C LEU A 79 6.96 -5.60 -6.68
N GLN A 80 6.16 -4.94 -7.54
CA GLN A 80 6.62 -3.92 -8.48
C GLN A 80 5.54 -2.86 -8.69
N VAL A 81 5.99 -1.65 -9.03
CA VAL A 81 5.16 -0.54 -9.52
C VAL A 81 5.80 0.01 -10.78
N ASP A 82 5.00 0.30 -11.82
CA ASP A 82 5.50 0.87 -13.06
C ASP A 82 5.23 2.37 -13.22
N LEU A 83 5.80 2.96 -14.28
CA LEU A 83 5.68 4.39 -14.57
C LEU A 83 4.26 4.82 -14.98
N PHE A 84 3.37 3.86 -15.25
CA PHE A 84 1.96 4.10 -15.54
C PHE A 84 1.08 4.01 -14.28
N GLY A 85 1.67 3.79 -13.11
CA GLY A 85 0.96 3.67 -11.84
C GLY A 85 0.26 2.32 -11.65
N GLN A 86 0.71 1.28 -12.36
CA GLN A 86 0.23 -0.08 -12.13
C GLN A 86 1.09 -0.77 -11.06
N ALA A 87 0.49 -1.65 -10.28
CA ALA A 87 1.18 -2.39 -9.24
C ALA A 87 0.94 -3.89 -9.40
N ASN A 88 2.02 -4.66 -9.47
CA ASN A 88 2.00 -6.10 -9.41
C ASN A 88 2.15 -6.57 -7.97
N ALA A 89 1.12 -7.21 -7.43
CA ALA A 89 1.12 -7.75 -6.08
C ALA A 89 1.13 -9.28 -6.01
N SER A 90 1.05 -9.98 -7.15
CA SER A 90 0.69 -11.41 -7.12
C SER A 90 1.49 -12.32 -8.03
N ARG A 91 2.28 -11.79 -8.98
CA ARG A 91 2.95 -12.64 -9.98
C ARG A 91 4.45 -12.39 -10.03
N ILE A 92 5.19 -13.46 -10.34
CA ILE A 92 6.63 -13.45 -10.65
C ILE A 92 6.83 -14.43 -11.79
N ASP A 93 7.46 -13.99 -12.90
CA ASP A 93 7.73 -14.79 -14.09
C ASP A 93 6.46 -15.49 -14.61
N ALA A 94 5.39 -14.73 -14.78
CA ALA A 94 4.05 -15.16 -15.20
C ALA A 94 3.37 -16.19 -14.27
N ARG A 95 3.98 -16.53 -13.15
CA ARG A 95 3.44 -17.48 -12.16
C ARG A 95 2.78 -16.77 -11.00
N ILE A 96 1.68 -17.30 -10.51
CA ILE A 96 1.04 -16.82 -9.31
C ILE A 96 1.98 -17.10 -8.12
N HIS A 97 2.47 -16.01 -7.50
CA HIS A 97 3.26 -16.06 -6.28
C HIS A 97 2.37 -16.02 -5.04
N SER A 98 1.32 -15.19 -5.09
CA SER A 98 0.31 -15.08 -4.04
C SER A 98 -1.02 -14.62 -4.64
N GLY A 99 -2.12 -14.71 -3.88
CA GLY A 99 -3.33 -13.93 -4.18
C GLY A 99 -3.04 -12.42 -4.03
N PHE A 100 -3.84 -11.59 -4.66
CA PHE A 100 -3.77 -10.12 -4.49
C PHE A 100 -4.41 -9.66 -3.16
N GLY A 101 -5.09 -10.55 -2.42
CA GLY A 101 -5.74 -10.23 -1.15
C GLY A 101 -6.77 -9.12 -1.27
N GLY A 102 -6.86 -8.29 -0.22
CA GLY A 102 -7.76 -7.15 -0.15
C GLY A 102 -7.26 -5.86 -0.79
N GLN A 103 -6.15 -5.87 -1.53
CA GLN A 103 -5.53 -4.65 -2.05
C GLN A 103 -6.51 -3.79 -2.83
N THR A 104 -7.24 -4.37 -3.79
CA THR A 104 -8.22 -3.64 -4.61
C THR A 104 -9.34 -3.07 -3.77
N ASP A 105 -9.89 -3.85 -2.83
CA ASP A 105 -10.98 -3.43 -1.96
C ASP A 105 -10.61 -2.24 -1.10
N PHE A 106 -9.42 -2.28 -0.50
CA PHE A 106 -8.92 -1.20 0.36
C PHE A 106 -8.55 0.05 -0.44
N ILE A 107 -7.98 -0.09 -1.64
CA ILE A 107 -7.69 1.05 -2.51
C ILE A 107 -9.00 1.73 -2.93
N VAL A 108 -9.97 0.97 -3.43
CA VAL A 108 -11.28 1.50 -3.84
C VAL A 108 -12.00 2.15 -2.65
N GLY A 109 -12.06 1.46 -1.52
CA GLY A 109 -12.70 1.99 -0.32
C GLY A 109 -12.04 3.27 0.20
N ALA A 110 -10.70 3.33 0.22
CA ALA A 110 -9.98 4.51 0.66
C ALA A 110 -10.18 5.70 -0.30
N MET A 111 -10.17 5.46 -1.61
CA MET A 111 -10.40 6.50 -2.61
C MET A 111 -11.82 7.08 -2.56
N HIS A 112 -12.81 6.33 -2.08
CA HIS A 112 -14.18 6.80 -1.86
C HIS A 112 -14.41 7.39 -0.46
N SER A 113 -13.45 7.25 0.45
CA SER A 113 -13.53 7.88 1.77
C SER A 113 -13.31 9.39 1.66
N PRO A 114 -14.11 10.22 2.37
CA PRO A 114 -13.85 11.65 2.42
C PRO A 114 -12.46 11.95 2.99
N GLY A 115 -11.57 12.57 2.19
CA GLY A 115 -10.18 12.82 2.55
C GLY A 115 -9.29 11.56 2.59
N GLY A 116 -9.76 10.48 1.98
CA GLY A 116 -9.04 9.21 1.94
C GLY A 116 -7.85 9.20 0.98
N GLN A 117 -6.96 8.25 1.19
CA GLN A 117 -5.74 8.05 0.39
C GLN A 117 -5.44 6.57 0.23
N ALA A 118 -4.98 6.17 -0.94
CA ALA A 118 -4.54 4.82 -1.24
C ALA A 118 -3.03 4.81 -1.52
N VAL A 119 -2.27 4.19 -0.64
CA VAL A 119 -0.80 4.15 -0.67
C VAL A 119 -0.32 2.75 -1.00
N ILE A 120 0.63 2.66 -1.93
CA ILE A 120 1.46 1.48 -2.12
C ILE A 120 2.82 1.74 -1.48
N ALA A 121 3.20 0.91 -0.51
CA ALA A 121 4.46 1.03 0.20
C ALA A 121 5.33 -0.21 -0.06
N LEU A 122 6.52 0.01 -0.61
CA LEU A 122 7.46 -1.06 -0.93
C LEU A 122 8.90 -0.56 -0.80
N ARG A 123 9.87 -1.46 -0.74
CA ARG A 123 11.29 -1.07 -0.88
C ARG A 123 11.57 -0.72 -2.32
N SER A 124 12.39 0.29 -2.59
CA SER A 124 12.79 0.65 -3.96
C SER A 124 13.73 -0.37 -4.61
N TRP A 125 14.33 -1.24 -3.81
CA TRP A 125 15.25 -2.30 -4.24
C TRP A 125 14.98 -3.61 -3.52
N HIS A 126 14.82 -4.70 -4.28
CA HIS A 126 14.64 -6.02 -3.71
C HIS A 126 16.00 -6.68 -3.42
N PRO A 127 16.43 -6.82 -2.15
CA PRO A 127 17.81 -7.15 -1.82
C PRO A 127 18.23 -8.59 -2.21
N LYS A 128 17.26 -9.53 -2.26
CA LYS A 128 17.57 -10.93 -2.61
C LYS A 128 17.56 -11.17 -4.12
N ALA A 129 16.65 -10.50 -4.84
CA ALA A 129 16.58 -10.59 -6.31
C ALA A 129 17.53 -9.60 -6.98
N ASP A 130 18.14 -8.68 -6.21
CA ASP A 130 19.06 -7.64 -6.66
C ASP A 130 18.51 -6.82 -7.84
N CYS A 131 17.24 -6.40 -7.73
CA CYS A 131 16.54 -5.65 -8.79
C CYS A 131 15.69 -4.51 -8.23
N SER A 132 15.37 -3.55 -9.11
CA SER A 132 14.44 -2.47 -8.82
C SER A 132 13.00 -2.99 -8.68
N THR A 133 12.24 -2.37 -7.79
CA THR A 133 10.80 -2.59 -7.65
C THR A 133 9.97 -1.51 -8.34
N VAL A 134 10.60 -0.40 -8.73
CA VAL A 134 10.04 0.56 -9.66
C VAL A 134 10.59 0.23 -11.04
N VAL A 135 9.70 -0.08 -12.00
CA VAL A 135 10.03 -0.53 -13.35
C VAL A 135 9.38 0.38 -14.39
N ALA A 136 9.85 0.36 -15.63
CA ALA A 136 9.25 1.17 -16.68
C ALA A 136 7.82 0.73 -17.01
N MET A 137 7.61 -0.57 -17.14
CA MET A 137 6.32 -1.18 -17.39
C MET A 137 6.28 -2.56 -16.75
N VAL A 138 5.19 -2.86 -16.06
CA VAL A 138 4.92 -4.21 -15.54
C VAL A 138 4.54 -5.12 -16.72
N ASP A 139 5.24 -6.23 -16.87
CA ASP A 139 5.03 -7.24 -17.89
C ASP A 139 4.11 -8.38 -17.46
N GLU A 140 3.59 -8.30 -16.23
CA GLU A 140 2.67 -9.26 -15.65
C GLU A 140 1.21 -8.82 -15.78
N PRO A 141 0.26 -9.77 -15.87
CA PRO A 141 -1.16 -9.43 -15.77
C PRO A 141 -1.50 -8.85 -14.40
N VAL A 142 -1.99 -7.62 -14.36
CA VAL A 142 -2.38 -6.92 -13.14
C VAL A 142 -3.79 -6.36 -13.23
N THR A 143 -4.43 -6.16 -12.07
CA THR A 143 -5.70 -5.45 -11.99
C THR A 143 -5.42 -3.96 -11.94
N SER A 144 -6.02 -3.20 -12.86
CA SER A 144 -5.90 -1.75 -12.86
C SER A 144 -6.70 -1.14 -11.70
N PHE A 145 -6.06 -0.27 -10.95
CA PHE A 145 -6.67 0.57 -9.91
C PHE A 145 -5.89 1.88 -9.79
N GLN A 146 -6.51 2.87 -9.19
CA GLN A 146 -5.85 4.15 -8.94
C GLN A 146 -5.28 4.17 -7.52
N MET A 147 -4.05 4.66 -7.37
CA MET A 147 -3.42 4.92 -6.09
C MET A 147 -3.18 6.43 -5.91
N SER A 148 -3.07 6.86 -4.67
CA SER A 148 -2.76 8.26 -4.35
C SER A 148 -1.26 8.51 -4.36
N ALA A 149 -0.49 7.55 -3.85
CA ALA A 149 0.95 7.69 -3.72
C ALA A 149 1.67 6.34 -3.68
N VAL A 150 2.94 6.37 -4.06
CA VAL A 150 3.89 5.28 -3.85
C VAL A 150 4.95 5.75 -2.85
N VAL A 151 5.18 4.95 -1.81
CA VAL A 151 6.14 5.25 -0.75
C VAL A 151 7.25 4.21 -0.75
N THR A 152 8.47 4.68 -0.79
CA THR A 152 9.67 3.87 -0.61
C THR A 152 10.59 4.49 0.43
N GLU A 153 11.71 3.86 0.74
CA GLU A 153 12.76 4.47 1.58
C GLU A 153 13.46 5.67 0.90
N GLN A 154 13.21 5.89 -0.40
CA GLN A 154 13.72 7.04 -1.12
C GLN A 154 12.84 8.28 -0.96
N GLY A 155 11.56 8.10 -0.69
CA GLY A 155 10.59 9.18 -0.52
C GLY A 155 9.17 8.80 -0.87
N VAL A 156 8.40 9.81 -1.23
CA VAL A 156 6.98 9.71 -1.58
C VAL A 156 6.77 10.26 -2.98
N ALA A 157 6.28 9.42 -3.88
CA ALA A 157 5.77 9.82 -5.19
C ALA A 157 4.26 10.01 -5.10
N GLU A 158 3.79 11.25 -5.08
CA GLU A 158 2.37 11.57 -5.15
C GLU A 158 1.93 11.49 -6.62
N VAL A 159 0.91 10.65 -6.91
CA VAL A 159 0.52 10.38 -8.29
C VAL A 159 -0.94 10.74 -8.60
N PHE A 160 -1.75 10.97 -7.57
CA PHE A 160 -3.16 11.28 -7.75
C PHE A 160 -3.39 12.66 -8.37
N GLY A 161 -4.23 12.71 -9.42
CA GLY A 161 -4.58 13.95 -10.08
C GLY A 161 -3.53 14.50 -11.05
N LEU A 162 -2.43 13.78 -11.25
CA LEU A 162 -1.36 14.15 -12.17
C LEU A 162 -1.57 13.53 -13.55
N THR A 163 -0.99 14.17 -14.56
CA THR A 163 -0.86 13.57 -15.90
C THR A 163 0.07 12.36 -15.85
N GLN A 164 0.01 11.49 -16.86
CA GLN A 164 0.82 10.28 -16.92
C GLN A 164 2.33 10.60 -16.92
N GLN A 165 2.75 11.68 -17.58
CA GLN A 165 4.13 12.16 -17.57
C GLN A 165 4.57 12.64 -16.19
N GLU A 166 3.71 13.41 -15.51
CA GLU A 166 3.98 13.88 -14.15
C GLU A 166 4.04 12.72 -13.15
N GLN A 167 3.16 11.73 -13.27
CA GLN A 167 3.21 10.50 -12.46
C GLN A 167 4.53 9.76 -12.65
N ALA A 168 4.95 9.52 -13.91
CA ALA A 168 6.21 8.87 -14.22
C ALA A 168 7.40 9.63 -13.62
N ARG A 169 7.41 10.95 -13.76
CA ARG A 169 8.42 11.81 -13.14
C ARG A 169 8.47 11.66 -11.63
N GLN A 170 7.31 11.72 -10.95
CA GLN A 170 7.23 11.54 -9.50
C GLN A 170 7.79 10.18 -9.07
N LEU A 171 7.44 9.11 -9.77
CA LEU A 171 7.91 7.76 -9.46
C LEU A 171 9.43 7.63 -9.61
N VAL A 172 10.00 8.17 -10.70
CA VAL A 172 11.45 8.14 -10.92
C VAL A 172 12.20 8.98 -9.90
N GLU A 173 11.74 10.22 -9.65
CA GLU A 173 12.48 11.17 -8.80
C GLU A 173 12.36 10.85 -7.30
N HIS A 174 11.21 10.34 -6.86
CA HIS A 174 10.89 10.22 -5.43
C HIS A 174 10.71 8.79 -4.92
N ALA A 175 10.42 7.81 -5.78
CA ALA A 175 10.22 6.43 -5.35
C ALA A 175 11.32 5.47 -5.84
N ALA A 176 11.85 5.66 -7.05
CA ALA A 176 12.83 4.75 -7.63
C ALA A 176 14.18 4.78 -6.91
N HIS A 177 14.82 3.61 -6.87
CA HIS A 177 16.18 3.49 -6.35
C HIS A 177 17.16 4.30 -7.22
N PRO A 178 18.13 5.05 -6.63
CA PRO A 178 19.05 5.92 -7.37
C PRO A 178 19.81 5.22 -8.52
N ARG A 179 20.11 3.93 -8.37
CA ARG A 179 20.83 3.14 -9.39
C ARG A 179 20.14 3.03 -10.74
N VAL A 180 18.80 3.15 -10.77
CA VAL A 180 18.00 2.93 -11.99
C VAL A 180 17.30 4.19 -12.50
N ARG A 181 17.46 5.32 -11.84
CA ARG A 181 16.74 6.55 -12.21
C ARG A 181 17.04 7.02 -13.62
N GLU A 182 18.28 6.89 -14.06
CA GLU A 182 18.67 7.30 -15.42
C GLU A 182 18.10 6.34 -16.46
N GLU A 183 18.27 5.04 -16.25
CA GLU A 183 17.67 4.00 -17.09
C GLU A 183 16.14 4.20 -17.23
N LEU A 184 15.44 4.40 -16.10
CA LEU A 184 14.00 4.66 -16.11
C LEU A 184 13.61 5.93 -16.86
N ARG A 185 14.45 6.98 -16.89
CA ARG A 185 14.21 8.18 -17.71
C ARG A 185 14.34 7.88 -19.19
N GLU A 186 15.33 7.12 -19.59
CA GLU A 186 15.52 6.71 -20.99
C GLU A 186 14.36 5.85 -21.47
N GLU A 187 13.95 4.86 -20.66
CA GLU A 187 12.81 4.00 -20.94
C GLU A 187 11.48 4.80 -20.99
N ALA A 188 11.29 5.76 -20.06
CA ALA A 188 10.12 6.65 -20.07
C ALA A 188 10.05 7.45 -21.38
N GLN A 189 11.16 7.97 -21.86
CA GLN A 189 11.20 8.68 -23.14
C GLN A 189 10.85 7.78 -24.32
N ALA A 190 11.32 6.55 -24.34
CA ALA A 190 10.99 5.54 -25.35
C ALA A 190 9.50 5.18 -25.32
N LEU A 191 8.89 5.16 -24.14
CA LEU A 191 7.45 4.94 -23.95
C LEU A 191 6.57 6.18 -24.21
N GLY A 192 7.17 7.32 -24.59
CA GLY A 192 6.46 8.57 -24.83
C GLY A 192 6.13 9.40 -23.59
N LEU A 193 6.62 9.01 -22.43
CA LEU A 193 6.50 9.74 -21.15
C LEU A 193 7.67 10.74 -21.05
N ARG A 194 7.50 11.91 -21.65
CA ARG A 194 8.56 12.96 -21.69
C ARG A 194 8.23 14.08 -20.72
N TRP A 195 9.22 14.45 -19.88
CA TRP A 195 9.18 15.62 -18.99
C TRP A 195 10.52 16.35 -18.97
#